data_aaba660ede7f222fafe90d74388add35
#
_entry.id   aaba660ede7f222fafe90d74388add35
#
_cell.length_a   1.000
_cell.length_b   1.000
_cell.length_c   1.000
_cell.angle_alpha   90.00
_cell.angle_beta   90.00
_cell.angle_gamma   90.00
#
_symmetry.space_group_name_H-M   'P 1'
#
loop_
_entity.id
_entity.type
_entity.pdbx_description
1 polymer ?
#
loop_
_entity_poly.entity_id
_entity_poly.type
_entity_poly.pdbx_seq_one_letter_code
_entity_poly.pdbx_strand_id
1 'polypeptide(L)'
;FAMTTITLKSSFEKSTSRNNYESTSFNRFLDNRDVIVDRLKKTYTNTSYPDKGFISETIHGNKPFDPLVGDVNSNSSEVLIPAFLAAYTGKGVERVALTAFPDITALLPNWDISYDALQMFPFLQTELRSFMLIHKYISQYRVGGYSSYLNWVPMDDNSDLGYIRDVLSGSPTPSSPFDISSVSLTESFNPLIETRAVFNNNLMLSLRLNRNRMVNLNMSSFQVVETNDNDLVLGVGYRFPNFNRIIGFGSNSVRPKARRVDRASSDGNNRSETLNFASDFNNDLDVRIDVSRKTTHALIRKIDDGFTQPTSGLSTTSIRFSADYALSRSLTLRAFFDKIINKPLVSSSSYATSNTNAGLSLRFNLNQ
;
A
#
# COMPACT_ATOMS: atom_id res chain seq x y z
N PHE A 1 8.40 23.63 -17.19
CA PHE A 1 7.75 23.12 -15.97
C PHE A 1 8.64 23.46 -14.79
N ALA A 2 8.22 24.41 -13.96
CA ALA A 2 8.88 24.70 -12.69
C ALA A 2 8.55 23.55 -11.71
N MET A 3 9.57 22.79 -11.35
CA MET A 3 9.47 21.73 -10.36
C MET A 3 9.32 22.41 -8.98
N THR A 4 8.08 22.54 -8.51
CA THR A 4 7.83 22.98 -7.14
C THR A 4 8.30 21.85 -6.23
N THR A 5 9.30 22.10 -5.39
CA THR A 5 9.81 21.13 -4.42
C THR A 5 8.72 20.86 -3.39
N ILE A 6 7.98 19.79 -3.59
CA ILE A 6 7.03 19.29 -2.58
C ILE A 6 7.88 18.61 -1.51
N THR A 7 8.08 19.30 -0.38
CA THR A 7 8.71 18.70 0.79
C THR A 7 7.70 17.75 1.42
N LEU A 8 7.74 16.49 1.02
CA LEU A 8 6.96 15.42 1.64
C LEU A 8 7.56 15.17 3.05
N LYS A 9 7.03 15.82 4.07
CA LYS A 9 7.22 15.39 5.45
C LYS A 9 6.35 14.15 5.65
N SER A 10 6.80 13.00 5.14
CA SER A 10 6.23 11.73 5.57
C SER A 10 6.71 11.48 7.00
N SER A 11 5.80 11.27 7.92
CA SER A 11 6.09 10.78 9.28
C SER A 11 6.51 9.30 9.29
N PHE A 12 7.14 8.82 8.23
CA PHE A 12 7.74 7.50 8.20
C PHE A 12 9.01 7.51 9.02
N GLU A 13 8.86 7.15 10.27
CA GLU A 13 10.02 6.91 11.11
C GLU A 13 10.83 5.73 10.59
N LYS A 14 12.11 5.98 10.48
CA LYS A 14 13.10 4.94 10.28
C LYS A 14 13.20 4.17 11.60
N SER A 15 12.45 3.08 11.74
CA SER A 15 12.71 2.13 12.81
C SER A 15 14.09 1.49 12.56
N THR A 16 15.12 2.19 13.00
CA THR A 16 16.47 1.70 12.99
C THR A 16 16.81 1.31 14.41
N SER A 17 16.41 0.17 14.88
CA SER A 17 17.28 -0.54 15.79
C SER A 17 16.71 -1.88 16.25
N ARG A 18 17.60 -2.77 16.47
CA ARG A 18 17.45 -3.93 17.33
C ARG A 18 16.91 -3.48 18.69
N ASN A 19 15.70 -3.88 19.02
CA ASN A 19 15.05 -3.80 20.33
C ASN A 19 14.51 -2.44 20.84
N ASN A 20 14.50 -1.37 20.07
CA ASN A 20 13.80 -0.14 20.49
C ASN A 20 12.54 0.03 19.64
N TYR A 21 11.39 -0.31 20.22
CA TYR A 21 10.07 -0.14 19.62
C TYR A 21 9.49 1.26 19.86
N GLU A 22 10.36 2.23 20.20
CA GLU A 22 9.96 3.63 20.37
C GLU A 22 9.43 4.18 19.03
N SER A 23 8.39 4.97 19.13
CA SER A 23 7.77 5.66 18.00
C SER A 23 7.52 7.10 18.41
N THR A 24 8.16 8.05 17.68
CA THR A 24 7.92 9.47 17.90
C THR A 24 6.48 9.84 17.59
N SER A 25 5.82 9.16 16.65
CA SER A 25 4.40 9.36 16.36
C SER A 25 3.51 8.91 17.52
N PHE A 26 3.83 7.78 18.15
CA PHE A 26 3.07 7.32 19.31
C PHE A 26 3.30 8.21 20.54
N ASN A 27 4.54 8.61 20.82
CA ASN A 27 4.82 9.54 21.91
C ASN A 27 4.12 10.88 21.69
N ARG A 28 4.18 11.41 20.44
CA ARG A 28 3.42 12.60 20.07
C ARG A 28 1.90 12.43 20.23
N PHE A 29 1.38 11.23 19.97
CA PHE A 29 -0.03 10.94 20.19
C PHE A 29 -0.39 11.04 21.68
N LEU A 30 0.45 10.51 22.57
CA LEU A 30 0.24 10.63 24.01
C LEU A 30 0.30 12.09 24.47
N ASP A 31 1.32 12.84 24.03
CA ASP A 31 1.47 14.26 24.35
C ASP A 31 0.30 15.11 23.81
N ASN A 32 -0.19 14.81 22.62
CA ASN A 32 -1.30 15.52 22.00
C ASN A 32 -2.61 15.34 22.75
N ARG A 33 -2.79 14.24 23.49
CA ARG A 33 -4.03 14.02 24.28
C ARG A 33 -4.28 15.16 25.27
N ASP A 34 -3.26 15.54 26.01
CA ASP A 34 -3.37 16.61 27.03
C ASP A 34 -3.72 17.95 26.36
N VAL A 35 -3.08 18.25 25.21
CA VAL A 35 -3.38 19.46 24.45
C VAL A 35 -4.81 19.46 23.92
N ILE A 36 -5.32 18.32 23.44
CA ILE A 36 -6.71 18.21 22.97
C ILE A 36 -7.69 18.35 24.13
N VAL A 37 -7.41 17.75 25.28
CA VAL A 37 -8.22 17.93 26.51
C VAL A 37 -8.32 19.40 26.88
N ASP A 38 -7.21 20.12 26.89
CA ASP A 38 -7.19 21.56 27.21
C ASP A 38 -7.98 22.38 26.17
N ARG A 39 -7.86 22.06 24.89
CA ARG A 39 -8.64 22.71 23.83
C ARG A 39 -10.14 22.48 23.99
N LEU A 40 -10.54 21.25 24.29
CA LEU A 40 -11.95 20.90 24.53
C LEU A 40 -12.48 21.59 25.77
N LYS A 41 -11.76 21.52 26.91
CA LYS A 41 -12.14 22.23 28.14
C LYS A 41 -12.34 23.71 27.89
N LYS A 42 -11.42 24.36 27.19
CA LYS A 42 -11.54 25.76 26.81
C LYS A 42 -12.78 26.04 25.97
N THR A 43 -13.10 25.15 25.02
CA THR A 43 -14.28 25.30 24.19
C THR A 43 -15.56 25.18 25.00
N TYR A 44 -15.67 24.17 25.88
CA TYR A 44 -16.84 23.98 26.74
C TYR A 44 -16.98 25.11 27.80
N THR A 45 -15.88 25.55 28.42
CA THR A 45 -15.91 26.62 29.42
C THR A 45 -16.38 27.97 28.88
N ASN A 46 -16.17 28.20 27.58
CA ASN A 46 -16.63 29.42 26.90
C ASN A 46 -18.10 29.40 26.50
N THR A 47 -18.81 28.29 26.78
CA THR A 47 -20.22 28.11 26.44
C THR A 47 -21.08 27.86 27.67
N SER A 48 -22.38 28.05 27.52
CA SER A 48 -23.37 27.64 28.52
C SER A 48 -23.99 26.30 28.08
N TYR A 49 -24.50 25.55 29.07
CA TYR A 49 -25.31 24.37 28.75
C TYR A 49 -26.54 24.76 27.92
N PRO A 50 -26.85 24.09 26.84
CA PRO A 50 -28.05 24.34 26.05
C PRO A 50 -29.30 24.01 26.90
N ASP A 51 -30.36 24.77 26.72
CA ASP A 51 -31.66 24.47 27.33
C ASP A 51 -32.49 23.64 26.33
N LYS A 52 -31.98 22.43 26.00
CA LYS A 52 -32.58 21.53 25.04
C LYS A 52 -32.47 20.07 25.52
N GLY A 53 -33.36 19.24 25.05
CA GLY A 53 -33.37 17.79 25.29
C GLY A 53 -33.38 17.49 26.81
N PHE A 54 -32.61 16.49 27.24
CA PHE A 54 -32.56 16.09 28.63
C PHE A 54 -31.96 17.18 29.57
N ILE A 55 -31.18 18.12 29.01
CA ILE A 55 -30.57 19.19 29.81
C ILE A 55 -31.63 20.17 30.34
N SER A 56 -32.70 20.39 29.57
CA SER A 56 -33.85 21.22 30.03
C SER A 56 -34.53 20.62 31.25
N GLU A 57 -34.43 19.31 31.48
CA GLU A 57 -35.03 18.62 32.64
C GLU A 57 -34.13 18.72 33.87
N THR A 58 -32.92 19.27 33.72
CA THR A 58 -31.94 19.42 34.78
C THR A 58 -31.86 20.87 35.29
N ILE A 59 -31.13 21.07 36.38
CA ILE A 59 -30.84 22.42 36.90
C ILE A 59 -29.73 23.14 36.14
N HIS A 60 -29.19 22.54 35.06
CA HIS A 60 -28.01 23.03 34.37
C HIS A 60 -28.31 23.87 33.12
N GLY A 61 -29.52 23.79 32.55
CA GLY A 61 -29.89 24.56 31.38
C GLY A 61 -29.56 26.07 31.49
N ASN A 62 -28.98 26.65 30.45
CA ASN A 62 -28.52 28.05 30.36
C ASN A 62 -27.46 28.49 31.37
N LYS A 63 -26.92 27.59 32.20
CA LYS A 63 -25.83 27.89 33.12
C LYS A 63 -24.48 27.74 32.44
N PRO A 64 -23.42 28.46 32.91
CA PRO A 64 -22.07 28.23 32.44
C PRO A 64 -21.66 26.74 32.63
N PHE A 65 -20.81 26.25 31.76
CA PHE A 65 -20.24 24.90 31.91
C PHE A 65 -19.50 24.75 33.22
N ASP A 66 -19.80 23.71 33.96
CA ASP A 66 -19.18 23.39 35.23
C ASP A 66 -18.42 22.05 35.12
N PRO A 67 -17.07 22.06 35.13
CA PRO A 67 -16.26 20.85 35.05
C PRO A 67 -16.41 19.93 36.29
N LEU A 68 -16.99 20.41 37.39
CA LEU A 68 -17.30 19.57 38.55
C LEU A 68 -18.55 18.68 38.33
N VAL A 69 -19.39 19.06 37.38
CA VAL A 69 -20.59 18.29 37.00
C VAL A 69 -20.25 17.21 35.96
N GLY A 70 -19.45 17.56 34.96
CA GLY A 70 -18.98 16.62 33.95
C GLY A 70 -17.77 17.18 33.23
N ASP A 71 -16.63 16.54 33.35
CA ASP A 71 -15.37 16.95 32.71
C ASP A 71 -15.09 16.17 31.41
N VAL A 72 -14.18 16.71 30.62
CA VAL A 72 -13.68 16.06 29.39
C VAL A 72 -12.83 14.84 29.76
N ASN A 73 -13.25 13.67 29.31
CA ASN A 73 -12.51 12.44 29.59
C ASN A 73 -11.35 12.28 28.58
N SER A 74 -10.13 12.16 29.08
CA SER A 74 -8.91 12.02 28.26
C SER A 74 -8.88 10.73 27.41
N ASN A 75 -9.73 9.76 27.74
CA ASN A 75 -9.85 8.48 27.02
C ASN A 75 -11.09 8.41 26.11
N SER A 76 -11.79 9.51 25.96
CA SER A 76 -12.96 9.58 25.09
C SER A 76 -12.59 9.71 23.60
N SER A 77 -13.51 9.38 22.73
CA SER A 77 -13.31 9.42 21.27
C SER A 77 -12.99 10.82 20.75
N GLU A 78 -13.62 11.85 21.34
CA GLU A 78 -13.40 13.25 21.00
C GLU A 78 -12.00 13.78 21.39
N VAL A 79 -11.28 13.08 22.27
CA VAL A 79 -9.89 13.38 22.61
C VAL A 79 -8.94 12.50 21.80
N LEU A 80 -9.18 11.18 21.80
CA LEU A 80 -8.26 10.22 21.20
C LEU A 80 -8.18 10.35 19.68
N ILE A 81 -9.29 10.61 18.98
CA ILE A 81 -9.28 10.67 17.52
C ILE A 81 -8.54 11.90 16.99
N PRO A 82 -8.80 13.14 17.45
CA PRO A 82 -8.02 14.30 17.03
C PRO A 82 -6.54 14.19 17.40
N ALA A 83 -6.22 13.69 18.61
CA ALA A 83 -4.83 13.48 19.03
C ALA A 83 -4.10 12.48 18.12
N PHE A 84 -4.78 11.38 17.77
CA PHE A 84 -4.29 10.37 16.83
C PHE A 84 -4.06 10.96 15.44
N LEU A 85 -5.02 11.68 14.89
CA LEU A 85 -4.89 12.31 13.59
C LEU A 85 -3.75 13.34 13.58
N ALA A 86 -3.63 14.19 14.59
CA ALA A 86 -2.53 15.16 14.68
C ALA A 86 -1.16 14.47 14.71
N ALA A 87 -1.03 13.35 15.44
CA ALA A 87 0.24 12.63 15.57
C ALA A 87 0.63 11.88 14.28
N TYR A 88 -0.33 11.24 13.61
CA TYR A 88 -0.07 10.33 12.52
C TYR A 88 -0.20 10.94 11.12
N THR A 89 -0.90 12.08 10.97
CA THR A 89 -0.96 12.81 9.69
C THR A 89 0.05 13.95 9.57
N GLY A 90 0.80 14.24 10.66
CA GLY A 90 1.77 15.33 10.70
C GLY A 90 1.16 16.73 10.79
N LYS A 91 -0.15 16.85 11.01
CA LYS A 91 -0.81 18.14 11.30
C LYS A 91 -0.48 18.59 12.71
N GLY A 92 -0.37 19.91 12.90
CA GLY A 92 -0.22 20.48 14.23
C GLY A 92 -1.47 20.20 15.08
N VAL A 93 -1.27 19.79 16.33
CA VAL A 93 -2.36 19.48 17.28
C VAL A 93 -3.32 20.67 17.47
N GLU A 94 -2.83 21.90 17.34
CA GLU A 94 -3.65 23.12 17.44
C GLU A 94 -4.60 23.34 16.26
N ARG A 95 -4.32 22.68 15.11
CA ARG A 95 -5.05 22.87 13.84
C ARG A 95 -5.93 21.70 13.46
N VAL A 96 -5.84 20.58 14.17
CA VAL A 96 -6.68 19.43 13.90
C VAL A 96 -8.13 19.74 14.29
N ALA A 97 -9.09 19.28 13.48
CA ALA A 97 -10.51 19.41 13.82
C ALA A 97 -10.86 18.54 15.03
N LEU A 98 -11.68 19.06 15.92
CA LEU A 98 -12.19 18.35 17.10
C LEU A 98 -13.42 17.53 16.72
N THR A 99 -13.30 16.67 15.73
CA THR A 99 -14.35 15.80 15.23
C THR A 99 -13.81 14.44 14.86
N ALA A 100 -14.63 13.42 14.96
CA ALA A 100 -14.30 12.07 14.52
C ALA A 100 -14.32 11.90 13.00
N PHE A 101 -14.98 12.80 12.29
CA PHE A 101 -15.13 12.80 10.82
C PHE A 101 -14.42 14.02 10.23
N PRO A 102 -13.09 13.99 10.12
CA PRO A 102 -12.33 15.12 9.62
C PRO A 102 -12.65 15.37 8.13
N ASP A 103 -12.54 16.63 7.74
CA ASP A 103 -12.66 17.02 6.34
C ASP A 103 -11.63 16.33 5.44
N ILE A 104 -11.95 16.27 4.14
CA ILE A 104 -11.06 15.73 3.09
C ILE A 104 -9.65 16.32 3.15
N THR A 105 -9.51 17.58 3.57
CA THR A 105 -8.22 18.26 3.75
C THR A 105 -7.38 17.74 4.92
N ALA A 106 -7.95 16.88 5.76
CA ALA A 106 -7.23 16.28 6.89
C ALA A 106 -6.15 15.30 6.45
N LEU A 107 -6.32 14.66 5.30
CA LEU A 107 -5.38 13.72 4.71
C LEU A 107 -4.61 14.35 3.53
N LEU A 108 -3.46 13.76 3.22
CA LEU A 108 -2.78 14.07 1.96
C LEU A 108 -3.60 13.53 0.78
N PRO A 109 -3.65 14.26 -0.34
CA PRO A 109 -4.33 13.76 -1.53
C PRO A 109 -3.65 12.49 -2.05
N ASN A 110 -4.42 11.61 -2.64
CA ASN A 110 -3.90 10.46 -3.34
C ASN A 110 -3.34 10.89 -4.70
N TRP A 111 -2.21 10.31 -5.13
CA TRP A 111 -1.63 10.58 -6.43
C TRP A 111 -1.03 9.33 -7.07
N ASP A 112 -0.97 9.35 -8.38
CA ASP A 112 -0.32 8.35 -9.22
C ASP A 112 0.51 9.07 -10.29
N ILE A 113 1.81 8.88 -10.27
CA ILE A 113 2.76 9.52 -11.16
C ILE A 113 3.45 8.44 -11.96
N SER A 114 3.27 8.50 -13.29
CA SER A 114 3.98 7.65 -14.23
C SER A 114 4.70 8.54 -15.23
N TYR A 115 6.00 8.34 -15.37
CA TYR A 115 6.85 9.18 -16.16
C TYR A 115 7.78 8.36 -17.07
N ASP A 116 7.83 8.71 -18.35
CA ASP A 116 8.85 8.18 -19.27
C ASP A 116 10.16 8.94 -19.04
N ALA A 117 11.03 8.35 -18.22
CA ALA A 117 12.28 8.96 -17.80
C ALA A 117 13.35 8.94 -18.89
N LEU A 118 13.12 8.26 -20.03
CA LEU A 118 14.09 8.24 -21.14
C LEU A 118 14.31 9.63 -21.75
N GLN A 119 13.26 10.46 -21.74
CA GLN A 119 13.36 11.85 -22.22
C GLN A 119 14.21 12.73 -21.31
N MET A 120 14.29 12.41 -20.01
CA MET A 120 15.07 13.17 -19.03
C MET A 120 16.57 12.87 -19.13
N PHE A 121 16.95 11.70 -19.64
CA PHE A 121 18.32 11.24 -19.70
C PHE A 121 18.74 10.93 -21.15
N PRO A 122 19.03 11.93 -21.99
CA PRO A 122 19.36 11.74 -23.41
C PRO A 122 20.53 10.77 -23.64
N PHE A 123 21.48 10.71 -22.72
CA PHE A 123 22.64 9.80 -22.80
C PHE A 123 22.26 8.32 -22.70
N LEU A 124 21.08 8.00 -22.12
CA LEU A 124 20.56 6.62 -22.04
C LEU A 124 19.80 6.19 -23.30
N GLN A 125 19.42 7.12 -24.17
CA GLN A 125 18.62 6.80 -25.36
C GLN A 125 19.36 5.91 -26.38
N THR A 126 20.68 5.88 -26.32
CA THR A 126 21.50 5.01 -27.16
C THR A 126 21.44 3.54 -26.72
N GLU A 127 21.25 3.28 -25.43
CA GLU A 127 21.29 1.96 -24.83
C GLU A 127 19.90 1.42 -24.46
N LEU A 128 18.98 2.30 -24.09
CA LEU A 128 17.66 1.97 -23.65
C LEU A 128 16.60 2.23 -24.70
N ARG A 129 15.67 1.29 -24.85
CA ARG A 129 14.45 1.44 -25.65
C ARG A 129 13.32 2.08 -24.88
N SER A 130 13.22 1.81 -23.57
CA SER A 130 12.26 2.47 -22.67
C SER A 130 12.79 2.52 -21.25
N PHE A 131 12.45 3.60 -20.54
CA PHE A 131 12.77 3.76 -19.13
C PHE A 131 11.60 4.45 -18.42
N MET A 132 10.82 3.68 -17.67
CA MET A 132 9.66 4.17 -16.95
C MET A 132 9.95 4.30 -15.46
N LEU A 133 9.46 5.39 -14.87
CA LEU A 133 9.46 5.65 -13.44
C LEU A 133 8.01 5.80 -12.97
N ILE A 134 7.63 5.05 -11.93
CA ILE A 134 6.27 5.07 -11.37
C ILE A 134 6.37 5.31 -9.88
N HIS A 135 5.50 6.19 -9.38
CA HIS A 135 5.34 6.49 -7.96
C HIS A 135 3.87 6.68 -7.65
N LYS A 136 3.37 5.98 -6.63
CA LYS A 136 1.97 6.04 -6.25
C LYS A 136 1.81 6.12 -4.74
N TYR A 137 0.93 7.02 -4.30
CA TYR A 137 0.55 7.18 -2.91
C TYR A 137 -0.97 7.14 -2.74
N ILE A 138 -1.41 6.40 -1.74
CA ILE A 138 -2.81 6.33 -1.32
C ILE A 138 -2.86 6.47 0.19
N SER A 139 -3.70 7.39 0.67
CA SER A 139 -4.03 7.55 2.08
C SER A 139 -5.52 7.36 2.30
N GLN A 140 -5.88 6.63 3.33
CA GLN A 140 -7.27 6.37 3.67
C GLN A 140 -7.45 6.42 5.19
N TYR A 141 -8.39 7.25 5.63
CA TYR A 141 -8.92 7.21 6.97
C TYR A 141 -10.26 6.47 6.99
N ARG A 142 -10.45 5.62 7.96
CA ARG A 142 -11.66 4.83 8.12
C ARG A 142 -12.10 4.85 9.58
N VAL A 143 -13.39 5.12 9.80
CA VAL A 143 -14.06 4.92 11.09
C VAL A 143 -14.67 3.52 11.06
N GLY A 144 -14.28 2.69 12.02
CA GLY A 144 -14.76 1.32 12.16
C GLY A 144 -15.65 1.18 13.38
N GLY A 145 -16.87 0.73 13.18
CA GLY A 145 -17.87 0.54 14.25
C GLY A 145 -18.21 1.82 15.00
N TYR A 146 -19.36 2.38 14.72
CA TYR A 146 -19.91 3.52 15.46
C TYR A 146 -21.39 3.35 15.69
N SER A 147 -21.87 3.91 16.79
CA SER A 147 -23.29 4.04 17.10
C SER A 147 -23.59 5.47 17.52
N SER A 148 -24.82 5.95 17.21
CA SER A 148 -25.24 7.28 17.63
C SER A 148 -25.82 7.24 19.03
N TYR A 149 -25.52 8.23 19.85
CA TYR A 149 -26.19 8.43 21.12
C TYR A 149 -27.60 8.99 20.88
N LEU A 150 -28.64 8.30 21.31
CA LEU A 150 -30.03 8.73 21.15
C LEU A 150 -30.36 10.01 21.93
N ASN A 151 -29.70 10.24 23.05
CA ASN A 151 -29.93 11.35 23.96
C ASN A 151 -28.80 12.40 23.88
N TRP A 152 -28.09 12.47 22.76
CA TRP A 152 -27.07 13.49 22.58
C TRP A 152 -27.72 14.84 22.29
N VAL A 153 -27.20 15.89 22.94
CA VAL A 153 -27.64 17.28 22.75
C VAL A 153 -26.46 18.10 22.26
N PRO A 154 -26.53 18.74 21.08
CA PRO A 154 -25.45 19.57 20.57
C PRO A 154 -25.23 20.81 21.46
N MET A 155 -23.98 21.24 21.56
CA MET A 155 -23.60 22.45 22.29
C MET A 155 -24.18 23.69 21.60
N ASP A 156 -24.13 23.72 20.26
CA ASP A 156 -24.82 24.69 19.38
C ASP A 156 -25.33 23.97 18.11
N ASP A 157 -26.10 24.69 17.28
CA ASP A 157 -26.79 24.08 16.15
C ASP A 157 -25.87 23.52 15.05
N ASN A 158 -24.59 23.87 15.04
CA ASN A 158 -23.61 23.46 14.02
C ASN A 158 -22.38 22.75 14.59
N SER A 159 -22.41 22.36 15.85
CA SER A 159 -21.27 21.73 16.52
C SER A 159 -21.36 20.21 16.49
N ASP A 160 -20.21 19.56 16.25
CA ASP A 160 -20.02 18.12 16.49
C ASP A 160 -19.71 17.83 17.97
N LEU A 161 -19.69 18.88 18.82
CA LEU A 161 -19.51 18.81 20.25
C LEU A 161 -20.83 19.03 20.96
N GLY A 162 -21.05 18.31 22.04
CA GLY A 162 -22.29 18.38 22.80
C GLY A 162 -22.21 17.57 24.08
N TYR A 163 -23.35 17.10 24.53
CA TYR A 163 -23.50 16.43 25.81
C TYR A 163 -24.32 15.16 25.69
N ILE A 164 -23.93 14.16 26.45
CA ILE A 164 -24.72 12.96 26.74
C ILE A 164 -25.13 12.98 28.21
N ARG A 165 -26.18 12.22 28.54
CA ARG A 165 -26.59 12.00 29.92
C ARG A 165 -25.70 10.92 30.54
N ASP A 166 -24.97 11.27 31.59
CA ASP A 166 -24.27 10.28 32.40
C ASP A 166 -25.24 9.31 33.04
N VAL A 167 -24.98 8.02 32.96
CA VAL A 167 -25.88 6.96 33.40
C VAL A 167 -26.05 6.92 34.90
N LEU A 168 -25.02 7.31 35.65
CA LEU A 168 -25.00 7.23 37.12
C LEU A 168 -25.52 8.50 37.77
N SER A 169 -25.02 9.66 37.34
CA SER A 169 -25.37 10.94 37.94
C SER A 169 -26.56 11.62 37.28
N GLY A 170 -26.91 11.21 36.06
CA GLY A 170 -27.89 11.91 35.22
C GLY A 170 -27.44 13.26 34.69
N SER A 171 -26.20 13.66 34.98
CA SER A 171 -25.63 14.96 34.65
C SER A 171 -25.18 15.03 33.17
N PRO A 172 -25.14 16.26 32.59
CA PRO A 172 -24.62 16.43 31.23
C PRO A 172 -23.10 16.27 31.20
N THR A 173 -22.62 15.32 30.42
CA THR A 173 -21.17 15.05 30.23
C THR A 173 -20.77 15.37 28.80
N PRO A 174 -19.66 16.09 28.56
CA PRO A 174 -19.12 16.37 27.25
C PRO A 174 -18.96 15.09 26.41
N SER A 175 -19.43 15.12 25.16
CA SER A 175 -19.33 13.98 24.26
C SER A 175 -19.55 14.38 22.81
N SER A 176 -19.01 13.59 21.88
CA SER A 176 -19.39 13.60 20.46
C SER A 176 -20.75 12.92 20.27
N PRO A 177 -21.42 13.10 19.10
CA PRO A 177 -22.70 12.43 18.83
C PRO A 177 -22.58 10.92 18.63
N PHE A 178 -21.36 10.38 18.55
CA PHE A 178 -21.10 8.99 18.23
C PHE A 178 -20.20 8.32 19.25
N ASP A 179 -20.57 7.11 19.62
CA ASP A 179 -19.68 6.15 20.27
C ASP A 179 -18.91 5.40 19.17
N ILE A 180 -17.60 5.59 19.11
CA ILE A 180 -16.73 5.03 18.08
C ILE A 180 -15.81 4.00 18.72
N SER A 181 -15.85 2.77 18.20
CA SER A 181 -15.04 1.69 18.74
C SER A 181 -13.61 1.67 18.18
N SER A 182 -13.41 2.12 16.95
CA SER A 182 -12.06 2.16 16.34
C SER A 182 -11.98 3.12 15.17
N VAL A 183 -10.78 3.63 14.94
CA VAL A 183 -10.43 4.35 13.71
C VAL A 183 -9.12 3.79 13.14
N SER A 184 -8.97 3.85 11.82
CA SER A 184 -7.73 3.42 11.17
C SER A 184 -7.26 4.42 10.12
N LEU A 185 -5.95 4.59 10.06
CA LEU A 185 -5.24 5.34 9.04
C LEU A 185 -4.37 4.36 8.26
N THR A 186 -4.57 4.30 6.95
CA THR A 186 -3.73 3.50 6.04
C THR A 186 -3.01 4.44 5.10
N GLU A 187 -1.71 4.28 5.01
CA GLU A 187 -0.85 4.96 4.04
C GLU A 187 -0.13 3.91 3.22
N SER A 188 -0.22 4.02 1.91
CA SER A 188 0.32 3.05 0.97
C SER A 188 1.10 3.75 -0.13
N PHE A 189 2.39 3.45 -0.21
CA PHE A 189 3.22 3.68 -1.38
C PHE A 189 3.32 2.37 -2.16
N ASN A 190 2.50 2.23 -3.18
CA ASN A 190 2.47 1.00 -3.99
C ASN A 190 2.39 1.34 -5.50
N PRO A 191 3.56 1.59 -6.12
CA PRO A 191 4.92 1.56 -5.56
C PRO A 191 5.38 2.89 -4.93
N LEU A 192 6.34 2.82 -3.98
CA LEU A 192 7.12 3.99 -3.55
C LEU A 192 8.05 4.45 -4.68
N ILE A 193 8.72 3.51 -5.32
CA ILE A 193 9.47 3.70 -6.56
C ILE A 193 9.38 2.40 -7.34
N GLU A 194 8.98 2.49 -8.61
CA GLU A 194 9.13 1.41 -9.56
C GLU A 194 9.86 1.94 -10.79
N THR A 195 10.91 1.24 -11.18
CA THR A 195 11.63 1.51 -12.42
C THR A 195 11.59 0.30 -13.32
N ARG A 196 11.35 0.52 -14.60
CA ARG A 196 11.40 -0.50 -15.65
C ARG A 196 12.27 0.01 -16.78
N ALA A 197 13.40 -0.63 -16.99
CA ALA A 197 14.32 -0.34 -18.07
C ALA A 197 14.32 -1.49 -19.08
N VAL A 198 14.13 -1.18 -20.36
CA VAL A 198 14.24 -2.12 -21.46
C VAL A 198 15.37 -1.66 -22.36
N PHE A 199 16.39 -2.48 -22.47
CA PHE A 199 17.57 -2.22 -23.28
C PHE A 199 17.37 -2.61 -24.75
N ASN A 200 18.14 -2.02 -25.64
CA ASN A 200 18.12 -2.33 -27.06
C ASN A 200 18.57 -3.77 -27.37
N ASN A 201 19.37 -4.39 -26.49
CA ASN A 201 19.81 -5.77 -26.56
C ASN A 201 18.81 -6.78 -25.98
N ASN A 202 17.54 -6.37 -25.74
CA ASN A 202 16.47 -7.20 -25.15
C ASN A 202 16.65 -7.58 -23.67
N LEU A 203 17.60 -6.95 -22.96
CA LEU A 203 17.68 -7.03 -21.50
C LEU A 203 16.58 -6.18 -20.89
N MET A 204 15.91 -6.68 -19.86
CA MET A 204 14.90 -5.99 -19.07
C MET A 204 15.34 -5.96 -17.61
N LEU A 205 15.33 -4.78 -17.00
CA LEU A 205 15.57 -4.61 -15.58
C LEU A 205 14.34 -3.98 -14.95
N SER A 206 13.97 -4.45 -13.76
CA SER A 206 12.90 -3.88 -12.97
C SER A 206 13.30 -3.82 -11.50
N LEU A 207 13.02 -2.69 -10.88
CA LEU A 207 13.13 -2.48 -9.44
C LEU A 207 11.79 -1.95 -8.95
N ARG A 208 11.23 -2.55 -7.89
CA ARG A 208 10.03 -2.06 -7.24
C ARG A 208 10.23 -2.05 -5.74
N LEU A 209 9.92 -0.92 -5.12
CA LEU A 209 9.87 -0.72 -3.68
C LEU A 209 8.43 -0.39 -3.31
N ASN A 210 7.81 -1.19 -2.47
CA ASN A 210 6.51 -0.90 -1.88
C ASN A 210 6.67 -0.66 -0.39
N ARG A 211 5.86 0.25 0.14
CA ARG A 211 5.81 0.52 1.56
C ARG A 211 4.38 0.82 1.98
N ASN A 212 3.85 0.03 2.90
CA ASN A 212 2.52 0.21 3.44
C ASN A 212 2.60 0.35 4.95
N ARG A 213 1.76 1.21 5.51
CA ARG A 213 1.57 1.40 6.94
C ARG A 213 0.08 1.45 7.23
N MET A 214 -0.35 0.70 8.21
CA MET A 214 -1.69 0.79 8.76
C MET A 214 -1.57 1.03 10.26
N VAL A 215 -2.24 2.05 10.74
CA VAL A 215 -2.34 2.35 12.18
C VAL A 215 -3.81 2.31 12.56
N ASN A 216 -4.15 1.47 13.50
CA ASN A 216 -5.49 1.31 14.02
C ASN A 216 -5.52 1.73 15.49
N LEU A 217 -6.34 2.71 15.82
CA LEU A 217 -6.66 3.10 17.18
C LEU A 217 -7.92 2.37 17.59
N ASN A 218 -7.82 1.49 18.58
CA ASN A 218 -8.94 0.77 19.18
C ASN A 218 -9.25 1.41 20.53
N MET A 219 -10.42 2.03 20.62
CA MET A 219 -10.85 2.73 21.83
C MET A 219 -11.42 1.80 22.88
N SER A 220 -11.99 0.66 22.47
CA SER A 220 -12.52 -0.33 23.42
C SER A 220 -11.43 -1.05 24.23
N SER A 221 -10.23 -1.21 23.65
CA SER A 221 -9.07 -1.83 24.31
C SER A 221 -7.95 -0.87 24.66
N PHE A 222 -8.12 0.44 24.41
CA PHE A 222 -7.13 1.50 24.61
C PHE A 222 -5.76 1.14 24.04
N GLN A 223 -5.77 0.77 22.75
CA GLN A 223 -4.56 0.29 22.06
C GLN A 223 -4.43 0.91 20.68
N VAL A 224 -3.18 1.18 20.30
CA VAL A 224 -2.81 1.47 18.92
C VAL A 224 -2.10 0.26 18.34
N VAL A 225 -2.63 -0.28 17.27
CA VAL A 225 -2.01 -1.37 16.49
C VAL A 225 -1.39 -0.78 15.24
N GLU A 226 -0.09 -0.91 15.11
CA GLU A 226 0.66 -0.43 13.94
C GLU A 226 1.21 -1.62 13.15
N THR A 227 0.85 -1.70 11.88
CA THR A 227 1.36 -2.71 10.94
C THR A 227 2.14 -2.00 9.83
N ASN A 228 3.36 -2.46 9.59
CA ASN A 228 4.25 -1.95 8.55
C ASN A 228 4.67 -3.09 7.62
N ASP A 229 4.51 -2.85 6.31
CA ASP A 229 4.95 -3.73 5.24
C ASP A 229 5.97 -3.00 4.37
N ASN A 230 7.12 -3.62 4.17
CA ASN A 230 8.15 -3.17 3.22
C ASN A 230 8.42 -4.32 2.24
N ASP A 231 8.37 -4.04 0.96
CA ASP A 231 8.57 -5.03 -0.09
C ASP A 231 9.53 -4.48 -1.15
N LEU A 232 10.62 -5.21 -1.38
CA LEU A 232 11.61 -4.94 -2.41
C LEU A 232 11.55 -6.06 -3.44
N VAL A 233 11.35 -5.72 -4.69
CA VAL A 233 11.37 -6.66 -5.82
C VAL A 233 12.40 -6.22 -6.85
N LEU A 234 13.31 -7.11 -7.19
CA LEU A 234 14.28 -6.95 -8.25
C LEU A 234 13.99 -7.98 -9.34
N GLY A 235 13.85 -7.54 -10.57
CA GLY A 235 13.60 -8.42 -11.71
C GLY A 235 14.62 -8.18 -12.82
N VAL A 236 15.15 -9.27 -13.37
CA VAL A 236 16.01 -9.29 -14.55
C VAL A 236 15.40 -10.24 -15.56
N GLY A 237 15.17 -9.76 -16.77
CA GLY A 237 14.67 -10.56 -17.87
C GLY A 237 15.55 -10.41 -19.10
N TYR A 238 15.65 -11.46 -19.88
CA TYR A 238 16.35 -11.43 -21.17
C TYR A 238 15.57 -12.24 -22.20
N ARG A 239 15.33 -11.63 -23.37
CA ARG A 239 14.73 -12.30 -24.51
C ARG A 239 15.80 -12.70 -25.53
N PHE A 240 15.96 -13.99 -25.76
CA PHE A 240 16.79 -14.56 -26.81
C PHE A 240 15.94 -14.72 -28.08
N PRO A 241 16.07 -13.81 -29.06
CA PRO A 241 15.31 -13.94 -30.30
C PRO A 241 15.85 -15.12 -31.14
N ASN A 242 14.94 -15.86 -31.77
CA ASN A 242 15.30 -16.98 -32.64
C ASN A 242 16.22 -18.03 -31.97
N PHE A 243 15.92 -18.41 -30.74
CA PHE A 243 16.76 -19.28 -29.91
C PHE A 243 17.05 -20.64 -30.55
N ASN A 244 16.18 -21.18 -31.40
CA ASN A 244 16.41 -22.40 -32.19
C ASN A 244 17.67 -22.31 -33.04
N ARG A 245 18.06 -21.13 -33.55
CA ARG A 245 19.30 -20.93 -34.32
C ARG A 245 20.55 -20.99 -33.42
N ILE A 246 20.41 -20.65 -32.15
CA ILE A 246 21.53 -20.65 -31.18
C ILE A 246 21.88 -22.09 -30.78
N ILE A 247 20.87 -22.93 -30.51
CA ILE A 247 21.07 -24.33 -30.06
C ILE A 247 21.19 -25.34 -31.21
N GLY A 248 21.13 -24.88 -32.46
CA GLY A 248 21.32 -25.77 -33.61
C GLY A 248 20.18 -26.78 -33.85
N PHE A 249 19.10 -26.73 -33.11
CA PHE A 249 17.90 -27.51 -33.31
C PHE A 249 17.09 -26.87 -34.46
N GLY A 250 17.28 -27.36 -35.69
CA GLY A 250 16.46 -26.92 -36.82
C GLY A 250 17.21 -26.52 -38.09
N SER A 251 18.54 -26.65 -38.15
CA SER A 251 19.30 -26.36 -39.38
C SER A 251 19.42 -27.54 -40.34
N ASN A 252 18.49 -28.49 -40.32
CA ASN A 252 18.32 -29.41 -41.43
C ASN A 252 17.29 -28.82 -42.43
N SER A 253 17.58 -27.63 -42.96
CA SER A 253 17.07 -27.30 -44.26
C SER A 253 17.77 -28.24 -45.25
N VAL A 254 17.21 -29.41 -45.46
CA VAL A 254 17.41 -30.17 -46.68
C VAL A 254 16.95 -29.25 -47.80
N ARG A 255 17.89 -28.48 -48.35
CA ARG A 255 17.66 -27.87 -49.66
C ARG A 255 17.35 -29.04 -50.59
N PRO A 256 16.15 -29.14 -51.16
CA PRO A 256 15.96 -30.10 -52.25
C PRO A 256 16.93 -29.65 -53.34
N LYS A 257 17.94 -30.49 -53.63
CA LYS A 257 18.74 -30.32 -54.83
C LYS A 257 17.75 -30.26 -55.96
N ALA A 258 17.59 -29.10 -56.56
CA ALA A 258 16.85 -28.94 -57.78
C ALA A 258 17.50 -29.89 -58.81
N ARG A 259 16.84 -31.01 -59.09
CA ARG A 259 17.17 -31.92 -60.14
C ARG A 259 16.83 -31.16 -61.42
N ARG A 260 17.87 -30.67 -62.08
CA ARG A 260 17.79 -30.13 -63.43
C ARG A 260 17.25 -31.22 -64.29
N VAL A 261 16.00 -31.08 -64.69
CA VAL A 261 15.43 -31.86 -65.80
C VAL A 261 15.32 -30.88 -66.97
N ASP A 262 16.31 -30.92 -67.83
CA ASP A 262 16.20 -30.31 -69.17
C ASP A 262 15.11 -31.08 -69.93
N ARG A 263 13.98 -30.44 -70.18
CA ARG A 263 13.11 -30.73 -71.34
C ARG A 263 12.30 -29.49 -71.69
N ALA A 264 12.61 -29.02 -72.86
CA ALA A 264 11.81 -28.05 -73.55
C ALA A 264 10.45 -28.68 -73.92
N SER A 265 9.39 -27.91 -73.66
CA SER A 265 8.29 -27.64 -74.57
C SER A 265 7.26 -26.70 -73.98
N SER A 266 6.95 -25.74 -74.79
CA SER A 266 5.89 -24.77 -74.79
C SER A 266 4.57 -25.19 -74.13
N ASP A 267 4.00 -24.21 -73.54
CA ASP A 267 2.59 -23.87 -73.50
C ASP A 267 1.95 -23.81 -72.13
N GLY A 268 1.30 -22.66 -71.86
CA GLY A 268 0.12 -22.57 -71.03
C GLY A 268 0.34 -22.30 -69.52
N ASN A 269 0.22 -21.03 -69.16
CA ASN A 269 -0.30 -20.54 -67.88
C ASN A 269 -0.50 -21.61 -66.81
N ASN A 270 0.49 -21.81 -65.95
CA ASN A 270 0.27 -22.28 -64.56
C ASN A 270 1.22 -21.53 -63.65
N ARG A 271 0.67 -20.47 -63.04
CA ARG A 271 1.23 -19.93 -61.81
C ARG A 271 1.19 -21.05 -60.79
N SER A 272 2.25 -21.83 -60.68
CA SER A 272 2.51 -22.60 -59.50
C SER A 272 2.82 -21.60 -58.39
N GLU A 273 1.79 -21.23 -57.64
CA GLU A 273 1.97 -20.64 -56.31
C GLU A 273 2.76 -21.67 -55.50
N THR A 274 4.07 -21.52 -55.47
CA THR A 274 4.89 -22.11 -54.41
C THR A 274 4.41 -21.50 -53.12
N LEU A 275 3.52 -22.21 -52.45
CA LEU A 275 3.15 -21.91 -51.06
C LEU A 275 4.43 -21.99 -50.22
N ASN A 276 5.12 -20.87 -50.12
CA ASN A 276 6.19 -20.69 -49.15
C ASN A 276 5.55 -20.70 -47.74
N PHE A 277 5.30 -21.90 -47.21
CA PHE A 277 5.01 -22.10 -45.79
C PHE A 277 6.26 -21.94 -44.90
N ALA A 278 7.17 -21.07 -45.27
CA ALA A 278 8.16 -20.56 -44.34
C ALA A 278 7.53 -19.40 -43.60
N SER A 279 6.56 -19.70 -42.73
CA SER A 279 6.13 -18.71 -41.76
C SER A 279 7.32 -18.42 -40.86
N ASP A 280 7.81 -17.18 -40.88
CA ASP A 280 8.76 -16.66 -39.91
C ASP A 280 8.14 -16.72 -38.52
N PHE A 281 8.15 -17.90 -37.91
CA PHE A 281 7.81 -18.07 -36.52
C PHE A 281 9.11 -17.87 -35.72
N ASN A 282 9.15 -16.81 -34.95
CA ASN A 282 10.26 -16.53 -34.05
C ASN A 282 10.16 -17.43 -32.83
N ASN A 283 11.02 -18.42 -32.71
CA ASN A 283 11.15 -19.26 -31.55
C ASN A 283 11.98 -18.52 -30.49
N ASP A 284 11.34 -17.58 -29.82
CA ASP A 284 11.98 -16.78 -28.75
C ASP A 284 12.02 -17.57 -27.44
N LEU A 285 13.10 -17.40 -26.69
CA LEU A 285 13.22 -17.85 -25.32
C LEU A 285 13.24 -16.63 -24.41
N ASP A 286 12.23 -16.49 -23.58
CA ASP A 286 12.15 -15.47 -22.53
C ASP A 286 12.62 -16.07 -21.21
N VAL A 287 13.71 -15.54 -20.65
CA VAL A 287 14.25 -15.93 -19.35
C VAL A 287 14.03 -14.79 -18.37
N ARG A 288 13.50 -15.09 -17.18
CA ARG A 288 13.26 -14.10 -16.15
C ARG A 288 13.64 -14.63 -14.77
N ILE A 289 14.29 -13.77 -13.99
CA ILE A 289 14.61 -14.00 -12.60
C ILE A 289 14.04 -12.82 -11.80
N ASP A 290 13.21 -13.12 -10.81
CA ASP A 290 12.70 -12.16 -9.85
C ASP A 290 13.15 -12.55 -8.44
N VAL A 291 13.73 -11.62 -7.71
CA VAL A 291 14.09 -11.77 -6.30
C VAL A 291 13.32 -10.74 -5.51
N SER A 292 12.58 -11.18 -4.51
CA SER A 292 11.84 -10.27 -3.63
C SER A 292 12.12 -10.54 -2.17
N ARG A 293 12.05 -9.46 -1.38
CA ARG A 293 12.09 -9.52 0.08
C ARG A 293 10.99 -8.66 0.65
N LYS A 294 9.99 -9.31 1.25
CA LYS A 294 8.90 -8.66 1.97
C LYS A 294 9.12 -8.81 3.46
N THR A 295 9.00 -7.71 4.20
CA THR A 295 9.05 -7.70 5.66
C THR A 295 7.78 -7.07 6.19
N THR A 296 7.04 -7.82 6.99
CA THR A 296 5.83 -7.37 7.68
C THR A 296 6.09 -7.43 9.18
N HIS A 297 5.71 -6.41 9.92
CA HIS A 297 5.71 -6.44 11.38
C HIS A 297 4.51 -5.68 11.94
N ALA A 298 3.99 -6.17 13.04
CA ALA A 298 2.89 -5.55 13.77
C ALA A 298 3.27 -5.35 15.24
N LEU A 299 2.95 -4.16 15.74
CA LEU A 299 3.19 -3.72 17.11
C LEU A 299 1.85 -3.34 17.74
N ILE A 300 1.65 -3.73 19.00
CA ILE A 300 0.59 -3.18 19.85
C ILE A 300 1.21 -2.21 20.83
N ARG A 301 0.60 -1.04 20.96
CA ARG A 301 0.97 0.03 21.88
C ARG A 301 -0.23 0.32 22.78
N LYS A 302 -0.06 0.11 24.08
CA LYS A 302 -1.09 0.46 25.07
C LYS A 302 -1.03 1.95 25.38
N ILE A 303 -2.20 2.57 25.44
CA ILE A 303 -2.31 4.01 25.64
C ILE A 303 -2.10 4.38 27.11
N ASP A 304 -2.56 3.54 28.05
CA ASP A 304 -2.56 3.86 29.47
C ASP A 304 -1.17 3.80 30.11
N ASP A 305 -0.36 2.81 29.72
CA ASP A 305 0.96 2.58 30.31
C ASP A 305 2.13 2.84 29.35
N GLY A 306 1.82 3.25 28.10
CA GLY A 306 2.82 3.49 27.07
C GLY A 306 3.57 2.24 26.60
N PHE A 307 3.14 1.05 27.05
CA PHE A 307 3.81 -0.20 26.78
C PHE A 307 3.69 -0.61 25.31
N THR A 308 4.81 -0.96 24.69
CA THR A 308 4.88 -1.41 23.30
C THR A 308 5.35 -2.86 23.21
N GLN A 309 4.61 -3.67 22.49
CA GLN A 309 4.89 -5.08 22.30
C GLN A 309 4.78 -5.48 20.82
N PRO A 310 5.79 -6.20 20.26
CA PRO A 310 5.63 -6.83 18.96
C PRO A 310 4.66 -8.01 19.07
N THR A 311 3.69 -8.08 18.14
CA THR A 311 2.70 -9.15 18.10
C THR A 311 2.95 -10.13 16.98
N SER A 312 3.47 -9.65 15.87
CA SER A 312 3.84 -10.50 14.75
C SER A 312 4.94 -9.86 13.93
N GLY A 313 5.68 -10.69 13.25
CA GLY A 313 6.69 -10.25 12.30
C GLY A 313 7.11 -11.41 11.41
N LEU A 314 7.20 -11.14 10.11
CA LEU A 314 7.58 -12.12 9.11
C LEU A 314 8.47 -11.46 8.05
N SER A 315 9.60 -12.09 7.75
CA SER A 315 10.41 -11.74 6.59
C SER A 315 10.31 -12.88 5.57
N THR A 316 9.76 -12.59 4.41
CA THR A 316 9.62 -13.54 3.29
C THR A 316 10.61 -13.15 2.20
N THR A 317 11.50 -14.07 1.85
CA THR A 317 12.37 -13.96 0.68
C THR A 317 11.88 -14.91 -0.38
N SER A 318 11.65 -14.41 -1.60
CA SER A 318 11.20 -15.21 -2.73
C SER A 318 12.19 -15.07 -3.89
N ILE A 319 12.58 -16.19 -4.47
CA ILE A 319 13.39 -16.28 -5.67
C ILE A 319 12.54 -17.03 -6.70
N ARG A 320 12.25 -16.41 -7.82
CA ARG A 320 11.49 -16.98 -8.92
C ARG A 320 12.32 -16.94 -10.18
N PHE A 321 12.40 -18.06 -10.84
CA PHE A 321 13.00 -18.20 -12.16
C PHE A 321 11.94 -18.74 -13.10
N SER A 322 11.86 -18.20 -14.30
CA SER A 322 11.06 -18.75 -15.39
C SER A 322 11.81 -18.67 -16.72
N ALA A 323 11.62 -19.68 -17.53
CA ALA A 323 12.10 -19.73 -18.90
C ALA A 323 10.94 -20.21 -19.79
N ASP A 324 10.47 -19.32 -20.64
CA ASP A 324 9.34 -19.55 -21.54
C ASP A 324 9.86 -19.66 -22.98
N TYR A 325 9.76 -20.86 -23.55
CA TYR A 325 10.21 -21.13 -24.91
C TYR A 325 9.03 -21.36 -25.86
N ALA A 326 8.92 -20.52 -26.85
CA ALA A 326 7.91 -20.65 -27.90
C ALA A 326 8.31 -21.72 -28.91
N LEU A 327 7.72 -22.91 -28.78
CA LEU A 327 7.97 -24.04 -29.72
C LEU A 327 7.23 -23.86 -31.05
N SER A 328 6.01 -23.32 -31.01
CA SER A 328 5.19 -22.98 -32.15
C SER A 328 4.26 -21.81 -31.83
N ARG A 329 3.46 -21.35 -32.82
CA ARG A 329 2.46 -20.29 -32.58
C ARG A 329 1.45 -20.65 -31.51
N SER A 330 1.18 -21.94 -31.32
CA SER A 330 0.20 -22.45 -30.37
C SER A 330 0.82 -23.18 -29.16
N LEU A 331 2.12 -23.47 -29.17
CA LEU A 331 2.76 -24.28 -28.13
C LEU A 331 3.93 -23.56 -27.49
N THR A 332 3.85 -23.37 -26.16
CA THR A 332 4.92 -22.79 -25.33
C THR A 332 5.33 -23.80 -24.27
N LEU A 333 6.63 -24.03 -24.13
CA LEU A 333 7.24 -24.77 -23.04
C LEU A 333 7.69 -23.77 -21.98
N ARG A 334 7.27 -23.98 -20.75
CA ARG A 334 7.70 -23.20 -19.59
C ARG A 334 8.42 -24.07 -18.59
N ALA A 335 9.64 -23.69 -18.25
CA ALA A 335 10.35 -24.16 -17.07
C ALA A 335 10.26 -23.12 -15.97
N PHE A 336 10.04 -23.57 -14.75
CA PHE A 336 9.97 -22.65 -13.61
C PHE A 336 10.64 -23.24 -12.37
N PHE A 337 11.13 -22.33 -11.52
CA PHE A 337 11.67 -22.64 -10.22
C PHE A 337 11.29 -21.50 -9.27
N ASP A 338 10.59 -21.83 -8.20
CA ASP A 338 10.17 -20.90 -7.13
C ASP A 338 10.73 -21.38 -5.80
N LYS A 339 11.41 -20.50 -5.08
CA LYS A 339 11.86 -20.74 -3.72
C LYS A 339 11.37 -19.63 -2.80
N ILE A 340 10.63 -19.98 -1.76
CA ILE A 340 10.09 -19.06 -0.77
C ILE A 340 10.67 -19.44 0.60
N ILE A 341 11.30 -18.48 1.26
CA ILE A 341 11.86 -18.63 2.61
C ILE A 341 11.14 -17.66 3.53
N ASN A 342 10.46 -18.18 4.54
CA ASN A 342 9.77 -17.40 5.56
C ASN A 342 10.56 -17.47 6.86
N LYS A 343 10.94 -16.30 7.40
CA LYS A 343 11.64 -16.16 8.68
C LYS A 343 10.77 -15.34 9.63
N PRO A 344 10.22 -15.92 10.69
CA PRO A 344 9.59 -15.16 11.75
C PRO A 344 10.57 -14.17 12.37
N LEU A 345 10.10 -12.96 12.66
CA LEU A 345 10.88 -11.89 13.31
C LEU A 345 10.61 -11.85 14.83
N VAL A 346 9.46 -12.38 15.25
CA VAL A 346 9.07 -12.51 16.66
C VAL A 346 9.10 -14.01 16.99
N SER A 347 10.01 -14.39 17.88
CA SER A 347 10.36 -15.76 18.20
C SER A 347 9.63 -16.25 19.44
N SER A 348 8.33 -16.52 19.40
CA SER A 348 7.72 -17.22 20.53
C SER A 348 7.38 -18.69 20.27
N SER A 349 7.22 -19.11 19.01
CA SER A 349 6.90 -20.51 18.66
C SER A 349 6.98 -20.83 17.16
N SER A 350 7.57 -19.95 16.33
CA SER A 350 7.55 -20.12 14.89
C SER A 350 8.95 -20.37 14.35
N TYR A 351 9.11 -21.39 13.50
CA TYR A 351 10.36 -21.75 12.85
C TYR A 351 10.43 -21.15 11.44
N ALA A 352 11.64 -20.95 10.96
CA ALA A 352 11.85 -20.62 9.56
C ALA A 352 11.39 -21.78 8.66
N THR A 353 10.61 -21.46 7.64
CA THR A 353 10.14 -22.44 6.66
C THR A 353 10.70 -22.13 5.29
N SER A 354 10.98 -23.17 4.51
CA SER A 354 11.41 -23.04 3.13
C SER A 354 10.54 -23.94 2.25
N ASN A 355 9.95 -23.33 1.22
CA ASN A 355 9.19 -24.06 0.22
C ASN A 355 9.89 -23.90 -1.13
N THR A 356 10.07 -25.01 -1.85
CA THR A 356 10.67 -25.02 -3.17
C THR A 356 9.74 -25.75 -4.12
N ASN A 357 9.41 -25.12 -5.24
CA ASN A 357 8.59 -25.65 -6.29
C ASN A 357 9.31 -25.48 -7.64
N ALA A 358 9.42 -26.56 -8.40
CA ALA A 358 10.04 -26.54 -9.72
C ALA A 358 9.30 -27.45 -10.66
N GLY A 359 9.23 -27.09 -11.93
CA GLY A 359 8.53 -27.91 -12.89
C GLY A 359 8.67 -27.44 -14.32
N LEU A 360 8.14 -28.28 -15.21
CA LEU A 360 7.96 -28.00 -16.62
C LEU A 360 6.47 -28.01 -16.92
N SER A 361 6.01 -27.06 -17.71
CA SER A 361 4.64 -27.02 -18.19
C SER A 361 4.60 -26.76 -19.70
N LEU A 362 3.67 -27.43 -20.38
CA LEU A 362 3.36 -27.19 -21.78
C LEU A 362 2.04 -26.45 -21.86
N ARG A 363 2.05 -25.31 -22.52
CA ARG A 363 0.86 -24.50 -22.75
C ARG A 363 0.48 -24.58 -24.23
N PHE A 364 -0.70 -25.06 -24.47
CA PHE A 364 -1.26 -25.12 -25.82
C PHE A 364 -2.39 -24.09 -25.96
N ASN A 365 -2.26 -23.16 -26.89
CA ASN A 365 -3.29 -22.16 -27.22
C ASN A 365 -4.04 -22.63 -28.45
N LEU A 366 -5.29 -23.03 -28.29
CA LEU A 366 -6.22 -23.29 -29.36
C LEU A 366 -6.76 -21.95 -29.86
N ASN A 367 -6.09 -21.34 -30.84
CA ASN A 367 -6.71 -20.23 -31.57
C ASN A 367 -7.65 -20.88 -32.61
N GLN A 368 -8.93 -20.61 -32.49
CA GLN A 368 -9.88 -20.81 -33.56
C GLN A 368 -9.68 -19.79 -34.67
#